data_4ef02a3dc1e6aed681b03df02413509a
#
_entry.id   4ef02a3dc1e6aed681b03df02413509a
#
_cell.length_a   1.000
_cell.length_b   1.000
_cell.length_c   1.000
_cell.angle_alpha   90.00
_cell.angle_beta   90.00
_cell.angle_gamma   90.00
#
_symmetry.space_group_name_H-M   'P 1'
#
loop_
_entity.id
_entity.type
_entity.pdbx_description
1 polymer ?
#
loop_
_entity_poly.entity_id
_entity_poly.type
_entity_poly.pdbx_seq_one_letter_code
_entity_poly.pdbx_strand_id
1 'polypeptide(L)'
;MVTKKNSRSPWAWIPTLYFAEGLPNVIVTALSVVMYMQLGLTDAEVGLYTGWLALPWVIKPLWSPFIDLLKTKRWWVLTMQALIGAALAGIAFSLPTAFWFQATMCFFFLIAFCSATHDISADGFYMIELDEHTQTKFVGLRNTFYRLAIIFVNGFLVMLAGVLQVLFRNQIRFSWALIFYGLAGIFIGLWLYHSRFMPRPKDDVQTDRTVGEVAHELKNMFRTFFVKFGLGETVCVMLFLLLYRFPEALLNTMTKTFILRPNSQGGLGLSPQEYGFANGTVGLIGLLLGGILGGILVSRDGMKKWLWPLVCAITLPDVVYIYLSYSLNSNLIVV
;
A
#
# COMPACT_ATOMS: atom_id res chain seq x y z
N MET A 1 -27.97 -14.08 27.45
CA MET A 1 -26.60 -14.20 28.00
C MET A 1 -25.63 -14.33 26.84
N VAL A 2 -24.99 -13.22 26.48
CA VAL A 2 -23.99 -13.22 25.40
C VAL A 2 -22.75 -13.91 25.97
N THR A 3 -22.45 -15.10 25.50
CA THR A 3 -21.23 -15.82 25.83
C THR A 3 -20.04 -14.93 25.47
N LYS A 4 -19.30 -14.50 26.50
CA LYS A 4 -18.06 -13.72 26.37
C LYS A 4 -17.09 -14.53 25.49
N LYS A 5 -17.05 -14.18 24.19
CA LYS A 5 -16.12 -14.78 23.23
C LYS A 5 -14.71 -14.55 23.78
N ASN A 6 -13.97 -15.61 24.04
CA ASN A 6 -12.60 -15.55 24.57
C ASN A 6 -11.65 -15.08 23.45
N SER A 7 -12.01 -13.97 22.78
CA SER A 7 -11.21 -13.37 21.72
C SER A 7 -10.12 -12.52 22.35
N ARG A 8 -8.92 -12.65 21.84
CA ARG A 8 -7.81 -11.79 22.24
C ARG A 8 -8.14 -10.33 21.92
N SER A 9 -7.66 -9.40 22.75
CA SER A 9 -7.90 -7.98 22.52
C SER A 9 -7.53 -7.57 21.10
N PRO A 10 -8.39 -6.83 20.37
CA PRO A 10 -8.09 -6.30 19.04
C PRO A 10 -6.78 -5.47 19.00
N TRP A 11 -6.43 -4.80 20.08
CA TRP A 11 -5.18 -4.07 20.23
C TRP A 11 -3.92 -4.94 20.10
N ALA A 12 -4.03 -6.24 20.39
CA ALA A 12 -2.88 -7.14 20.32
C ALA A 12 -2.51 -7.55 18.89
N TRP A 13 -3.41 -7.42 17.90
CA TRP A 13 -3.14 -7.91 16.55
C TRP A 13 -3.43 -6.91 15.43
N ILE A 14 -4.40 -6.00 15.57
CA ILE A 14 -4.75 -5.04 14.51
C ILE A 14 -3.57 -4.12 14.16
N PRO A 15 -2.90 -3.47 15.13
CA PRO A 15 -1.79 -2.57 14.82
C PRO A 15 -0.68 -3.25 14.01
N THR A 16 -0.22 -4.39 14.47
CA THR A 16 0.87 -5.12 13.82
C THR A 16 0.45 -5.77 12.51
N LEU A 17 -0.82 -6.20 12.37
CA LEU A 17 -1.35 -6.78 11.14
C LEU A 17 -1.37 -5.74 10.02
N TYR A 18 -1.89 -4.54 10.28
CA TYR A 18 -1.98 -3.49 9.25
C TYR A 18 -0.62 -2.80 8.99
N PHE A 19 0.28 -2.80 9.94
CA PHE A 19 1.67 -2.47 9.69
C PHE A 19 2.33 -3.51 8.75
N ALA A 20 2.12 -4.81 9.01
CA ALA A 20 2.59 -5.90 8.14
C ALA A 20 1.96 -5.87 6.74
N GLU A 21 0.74 -5.36 6.59
CA GLU A 21 0.04 -5.20 5.31
C GLU A 21 0.64 -4.07 4.48
N GLY A 22 0.93 -2.91 5.10
CA GLY A 22 1.49 -1.76 4.41
C GLY A 22 2.93 -1.92 3.97
N LEU A 23 3.75 -2.66 4.73
CA LEU A 23 5.18 -2.82 4.45
C LEU A 23 5.48 -3.36 3.04
N PRO A 24 4.97 -4.53 2.61
CA PRO A 24 5.37 -5.12 1.33
C PRO A 24 4.87 -4.30 0.14
N ASN A 25 3.72 -3.63 0.27
CA ASN A 25 3.22 -2.73 -0.77
C ASN A 25 4.23 -1.62 -1.06
N VAL A 26 4.69 -0.91 -0.02
CA VAL A 26 5.64 0.20 -0.17
C VAL A 26 7.04 -0.29 -0.52
N ILE A 27 7.45 -1.45 -0.02
CA ILE A 27 8.73 -2.08 -0.41
C ILE A 27 8.74 -2.33 -1.93
N VAL A 28 7.66 -2.88 -2.48
CA VAL A 28 7.56 -3.18 -3.91
C VAL A 28 7.38 -1.93 -4.75
N THR A 29 6.56 -0.96 -4.34
CA THR A 29 6.20 0.19 -5.17
C THR A 29 7.14 1.39 -5.03
N ALA A 30 7.85 1.52 -3.92
CA ALA A 30 8.71 2.68 -3.67
C ALA A 30 10.18 2.30 -3.37
N LEU A 31 10.42 1.36 -2.45
CA LEU A 31 11.79 1.00 -2.06
C LEU A 31 12.54 0.35 -3.23
N SER A 32 11.87 -0.51 -4.02
CA SER A 32 12.45 -1.14 -5.21
C SER A 32 12.90 -0.11 -6.23
N VAL A 33 12.12 0.96 -6.43
CA VAL A 33 12.45 2.08 -7.34
C VAL A 33 13.78 2.72 -6.91
N VAL A 34 13.89 3.11 -5.63
CA VAL A 34 15.11 3.73 -5.09
C VAL A 34 16.32 2.78 -5.21
N MET A 35 16.13 1.51 -4.90
CA MET A 35 17.18 0.50 -5.02
C MET A 35 17.66 0.36 -6.46
N TYR A 36 16.76 0.21 -7.43
CA TYR A 36 17.13 0.01 -8.83
C TYR A 36 17.80 1.26 -9.44
N MET A 37 17.34 2.46 -9.10
CA MET A 37 18.01 3.71 -9.48
C MET A 37 19.45 3.76 -8.97
N GLN A 38 19.67 3.41 -7.70
CA GLN A 38 21.01 3.38 -7.11
C GLN A 38 21.90 2.25 -7.67
N LEU A 39 21.30 1.17 -8.17
CA LEU A 39 22.00 0.08 -8.85
C LEU A 39 22.32 0.36 -10.31
N GLY A 40 21.94 1.55 -10.83
CA GLY A 40 22.34 2.07 -12.12
C GLY A 40 21.35 1.82 -13.26
N LEU A 41 20.09 1.43 -12.98
CA LEU A 41 19.06 1.38 -14.01
C LEU A 41 18.64 2.81 -14.38
N THR A 42 18.30 3.01 -15.65
CA THR A 42 17.76 4.27 -16.15
C THR A 42 16.33 4.49 -15.65
N ASP A 43 15.89 5.76 -15.61
CA ASP A 43 14.52 6.10 -15.17
C ASP A 43 13.44 5.37 -15.99
N ALA A 44 13.68 5.21 -17.29
CA ALA A 44 12.78 4.50 -18.21
C ALA A 44 12.67 3.00 -17.86
N GLU A 45 13.81 2.35 -17.59
CA GLU A 45 13.84 0.95 -17.17
C GLU A 45 13.18 0.75 -15.81
N VAL A 46 13.49 1.62 -14.84
CA VAL A 46 12.87 1.57 -13.52
C VAL A 46 11.36 1.74 -13.64
N GLY A 47 10.88 2.73 -14.38
CA GLY A 47 9.46 2.96 -14.59
C GLY A 47 8.76 1.78 -15.27
N LEU A 48 9.39 1.20 -16.30
CA LEU A 48 8.84 0.04 -17.01
C LEU A 48 8.74 -1.20 -16.10
N TYR A 49 9.84 -1.57 -15.46
CA TYR A 49 9.90 -2.82 -14.69
C TYR A 49 9.11 -2.74 -13.39
N THR A 50 9.23 -1.63 -12.63
CA THR A 50 8.50 -1.48 -11.38
C THR A 50 7.01 -1.23 -11.60
N GLY A 51 6.60 -0.64 -12.74
CA GLY A 51 5.21 -0.49 -13.11
C GLY A 51 4.46 -1.82 -13.18
N TRP A 52 5.10 -2.87 -13.71
CA TRP A 52 4.51 -4.21 -13.74
C TRP A 52 4.31 -4.84 -12.34
N LEU A 53 5.10 -4.43 -11.37
CA LEU A 53 4.99 -4.94 -9.99
C LEU A 53 3.67 -4.52 -9.32
N ALA A 54 2.98 -3.48 -9.80
CA ALA A 54 1.68 -3.08 -9.31
C ALA A 54 0.52 -3.97 -9.79
N LEU A 55 0.75 -4.78 -10.85
CA LEU A 55 -0.27 -5.61 -11.48
C LEU A 55 -1.03 -6.52 -10.49
N PRO A 56 -0.40 -7.21 -9.53
CA PRO A 56 -1.11 -8.07 -8.60
C PRO A 56 -2.22 -7.36 -7.83
N TRP A 57 -2.03 -6.12 -7.39
CA TRP A 57 -3.09 -5.38 -6.68
C TRP A 57 -4.24 -4.97 -7.60
N VAL A 58 -3.98 -4.75 -8.89
CA VAL A 58 -5.01 -4.41 -9.87
C VAL A 58 -5.89 -5.62 -10.18
N ILE A 59 -5.28 -6.79 -10.34
CA ILE A 59 -6.00 -8.02 -10.73
C ILE A 59 -6.45 -8.87 -9.53
N LYS A 60 -6.18 -8.45 -8.28
CA LYS A 60 -6.56 -9.20 -7.06
C LYS A 60 -8.04 -9.62 -6.99
N PRO A 61 -9.03 -8.86 -7.55
CA PRO A 61 -10.42 -9.31 -7.55
C PRO A 61 -10.65 -10.63 -8.29
N LEU A 62 -9.78 -11.00 -9.25
CA LEU A 62 -9.91 -12.23 -10.04
C LEU A 62 -9.66 -13.49 -9.21
N TRP A 63 -8.78 -13.44 -8.20
CA TRP A 63 -8.52 -14.61 -7.34
C TRP A 63 -9.04 -14.47 -5.91
N SER A 64 -9.52 -13.30 -5.52
CA SER A 64 -10.08 -13.09 -4.18
C SER A 64 -11.12 -14.14 -3.77
N PRO A 65 -12.09 -14.53 -4.63
CA PRO A 65 -13.08 -15.53 -4.28
C PRO A 65 -12.50 -16.94 -4.06
N PHE A 66 -11.36 -17.25 -4.69
CA PHE A 66 -10.72 -18.57 -4.56
C PHE A 66 -9.94 -18.73 -3.24
N ILE A 67 -9.61 -17.64 -2.57
CA ILE A 67 -8.91 -17.69 -1.28
C ILE A 67 -9.76 -18.42 -0.23
N ASP A 68 -11.08 -18.18 -0.23
CA ASP A 68 -12.01 -18.78 0.71
C ASP A 68 -12.26 -20.28 0.48
N LEU A 69 -12.00 -20.75 -0.75
CA LEU A 69 -12.12 -22.16 -1.09
C LEU A 69 -10.98 -23.01 -0.53
N LEU A 70 -9.78 -22.45 -0.49
CA LEU A 70 -8.59 -23.25 -0.24
C LEU A 70 -8.29 -23.40 1.25
N LYS A 71 -8.35 -22.30 2.01
CA LYS A 71 -8.01 -22.30 3.44
C LYS A 71 -8.65 -21.11 4.17
N THR A 72 -8.55 -21.13 5.51
CA THR A 72 -9.00 -20.04 6.38
C THR A 72 -8.25 -18.72 6.13
N LYS A 73 -8.88 -17.58 6.43
CA LYS A 73 -8.25 -16.25 6.31
C LYS A 73 -6.99 -16.15 7.15
N ARG A 74 -7.05 -16.67 8.39
CA ARG A 74 -5.88 -16.71 9.28
C ARG A 74 -4.72 -17.51 8.68
N TRP A 75 -4.98 -18.64 8.04
CA TRP A 75 -3.96 -19.46 7.40
C TRP A 75 -3.26 -18.68 6.28
N TRP A 76 -4.04 -18.00 5.45
CA TRP A 76 -3.51 -17.17 4.35
C TRP A 76 -2.63 -16.04 4.87
N VAL A 77 -3.10 -15.28 5.90
CA VAL A 77 -2.29 -14.20 6.50
C VAL A 77 -0.92 -14.72 6.94
N LEU A 78 -0.90 -15.81 7.70
CA LEU A 78 0.36 -16.36 8.21
C LEU A 78 1.25 -16.91 7.10
N THR A 79 0.69 -17.61 6.13
CA THR A 79 1.45 -18.17 5.01
C THR A 79 2.05 -17.06 4.14
N MET A 80 1.28 -16.01 3.84
CA MET A 80 1.78 -14.89 3.05
C MET A 80 2.88 -14.13 3.78
N GLN A 81 2.78 -13.93 5.10
CA GLN A 81 3.86 -13.31 5.88
C GLN A 81 5.16 -14.14 5.84
N ALA A 82 5.05 -15.45 5.98
CA ALA A 82 6.21 -16.33 5.87
C ALA A 82 6.85 -16.28 4.48
N LEU A 83 6.03 -16.32 3.41
CA LEU A 83 6.51 -16.23 2.03
C LEU A 83 7.14 -14.87 1.72
N ILE A 84 6.55 -13.76 2.20
CA ILE A 84 7.13 -12.42 2.06
C ILE A 84 8.49 -12.37 2.75
N GLY A 85 8.60 -12.87 3.98
CA GLY A 85 9.87 -12.95 4.71
C GLY A 85 10.93 -13.75 3.96
N ALA A 86 10.56 -14.91 3.42
CA ALA A 86 11.44 -15.74 2.61
C ALA A 86 11.86 -15.05 1.30
N ALA A 87 10.93 -14.38 0.62
CA ALA A 87 11.22 -13.65 -0.61
C ALA A 87 12.15 -12.43 -0.37
N LEU A 88 11.97 -11.70 0.74
CA LEU A 88 12.87 -10.62 1.14
C LEU A 88 14.30 -11.14 1.41
N ALA A 89 14.42 -12.29 2.08
CA ALA A 89 15.71 -12.95 2.25
C ALA A 89 16.30 -13.39 0.89
N GLY A 90 15.45 -13.86 -0.04
CA GLY A 90 15.84 -14.20 -1.42
C GLY A 90 16.38 -13.00 -2.19
N ILE A 91 15.77 -11.81 -2.07
CA ILE A 91 16.30 -10.55 -2.62
C ILE A 91 17.70 -10.29 -2.06
N ALA A 92 17.83 -10.30 -0.73
CA ALA A 92 19.10 -10.03 -0.07
C ALA A 92 20.21 -10.97 -0.54
N PHE A 93 19.90 -12.25 -0.66
CA PHE A 93 20.84 -13.28 -1.12
C PHE A 93 21.21 -13.13 -2.60
N SER A 94 20.30 -12.67 -3.44
CA SER A 94 20.51 -12.54 -4.89
C SER A 94 21.27 -11.28 -5.29
N LEU A 95 21.22 -10.20 -4.51
CA LEU A 95 21.87 -8.91 -4.83
C LEU A 95 23.38 -9.01 -5.17
N PRO A 96 24.22 -9.82 -4.49
CA PRO A 96 25.62 -9.94 -4.83
C PRO A 96 25.90 -10.83 -6.06
N THR A 97 24.90 -11.51 -6.61
CA THR A 97 25.08 -12.44 -7.74
C THR A 97 25.13 -11.73 -9.10
N ALA A 98 25.58 -12.43 -10.14
CA ALA A 98 25.62 -11.88 -11.51
C ALA A 98 24.22 -11.66 -12.11
N PHE A 99 23.23 -12.47 -11.72
CA PHE A 99 21.83 -12.40 -12.19
C PHE A 99 20.90 -11.67 -11.19
N TRP A 100 21.47 -10.76 -10.41
CA TRP A 100 20.76 -10.03 -9.35
C TRP A 100 19.46 -9.38 -9.81
N PHE A 101 19.46 -8.79 -11.02
CA PHE A 101 18.28 -8.06 -11.52
C PHE A 101 17.09 -9.01 -11.74
N GLN A 102 17.31 -10.10 -12.49
CA GLN A 102 16.25 -11.07 -12.79
C GLN A 102 15.72 -11.73 -11.51
N ALA A 103 16.64 -12.11 -10.61
CA ALA A 103 16.27 -12.74 -9.35
C ALA A 103 15.49 -11.79 -8.44
N THR A 104 15.95 -10.55 -8.26
CA THR A 104 15.22 -9.57 -7.42
C THR A 104 13.87 -9.23 -8.00
N MET A 105 13.73 -9.10 -9.33
CA MET A 105 12.44 -8.90 -10.00
C MET A 105 11.48 -10.06 -9.74
N CYS A 106 11.92 -11.31 -9.86
CA CYS A 106 11.09 -12.47 -9.54
C CYS A 106 10.62 -12.45 -8.08
N PHE A 107 11.51 -12.14 -7.13
CA PHE A 107 11.14 -12.04 -5.73
C PHE A 107 10.21 -10.87 -5.45
N PHE A 108 10.40 -9.69 -6.07
CA PHE A 108 9.45 -8.59 -5.94
C PHE A 108 8.06 -8.93 -6.50
N PHE A 109 7.98 -9.64 -7.63
CA PHE A 109 6.71 -10.16 -8.13
C PHE A 109 6.06 -11.12 -7.14
N LEU A 110 6.83 -12.05 -6.58
CA LEU A 110 6.32 -12.95 -5.54
C LEU A 110 5.81 -12.17 -4.33
N ILE A 111 6.56 -11.17 -3.84
CA ILE A 111 6.13 -10.30 -2.75
C ILE A 111 4.84 -9.57 -3.11
N ALA A 112 4.71 -9.05 -4.33
CA ALA A 112 3.53 -8.33 -4.79
C ALA A 112 2.27 -9.23 -4.77
N PHE A 113 2.36 -10.47 -5.26
CA PHE A 113 1.27 -11.44 -5.21
C PHE A 113 0.95 -11.87 -3.77
N CYS A 114 1.96 -12.13 -2.96
CA CYS A 114 1.78 -12.47 -1.55
C CYS A 114 1.17 -11.30 -0.77
N SER A 115 1.58 -10.06 -1.04
CA SER A 115 1.02 -8.86 -0.42
C SER A 115 -0.43 -8.63 -0.81
N ALA A 116 -0.79 -8.74 -2.10
CA ALA A 116 -2.17 -8.61 -2.55
C ALA A 116 -3.08 -9.70 -1.94
N THR A 117 -2.56 -10.92 -1.76
CA THR A 117 -3.29 -12.02 -1.10
C THR A 117 -3.39 -11.82 0.41
N HIS A 118 -2.33 -11.32 1.05
CA HIS A 118 -2.33 -10.95 2.46
C HIS A 118 -3.38 -9.88 2.76
N ASP A 119 -3.45 -8.82 1.93
CA ASP A 119 -4.41 -7.73 1.95
C ASP A 119 -5.88 -8.24 2.00
N ILE A 120 -6.25 -9.10 1.01
CA ILE A 120 -7.59 -9.73 0.96
C ILE A 120 -7.87 -10.54 2.23
N SER A 121 -6.87 -11.28 2.70
CA SER A 121 -7.03 -12.19 3.83
C SER A 121 -7.06 -11.45 5.16
N ALA A 122 -6.27 -10.39 5.32
CA ALA A 122 -6.24 -9.55 6.51
C ALA A 122 -7.57 -8.78 6.67
N ASP A 123 -8.08 -8.19 5.59
CA ASP A 123 -9.36 -7.50 5.59
C ASP A 123 -10.53 -8.47 5.85
N GLY A 124 -10.52 -9.64 5.20
CA GLY A 124 -11.51 -10.68 5.46
C GLY A 124 -11.47 -11.20 6.91
N PHE A 125 -10.28 -11.40 7.46
CA PHE A 125 -10.11 -11.79 8.86
C PHE A 125 -10.62 -10.73 9.84
N TYR A 126 -10.33 -9.45 9.56
CA TYR A 126 -10.83 -8.31 10.33
C TYR A 126 -12.37 -8.30 10.39
N MET A 127 -13.03 -8.54 9.25
CA MET A 127 -14.50 -8.57 9.17
C MET A 127 -15.12 -9.79 9.89
N ILE A 128 -14.45 -10.94 9.88
CA ILE A 128 -14.96 -12.17 10.55
C ILE A 128 -14.79 -12.10 12.08
N GLU A 129 -13.65 -11.56 12.54
CA GLU A 129 -13.33 -11.57 13.99
C GLU A 129 -14.07 -10.49 14.76
N LEU A 130 -14.40 -9.35 14.12
CA LEU A 130 -14.96 -8.18 14.79
C LEU A 130 -16.41 -7.92 14.37
N ASP A 131 -17.22 -7.51 15.35
CA ASP A 131 -18.55 -6.96 15.10
C ASP A 131 -18.47 -5.56 14.48
N GLU A 132 -19.53 -5.09 13.81
CA GLU A 132 -19.57 -3.80 13.08
C GLU A 132 -19.18 -2.60 13.94
N HIS A 133 -19.61 -2.58 15.22
CA HIS A 133 -19.26 -1.50 16.14
C HIS A 133 -17.75 -1.45 16.41
N THR A 134 -17.14 -2.60 16.66
CA THR A 134 -15.69 -2.72 16.87
C THR A 134 -14.91 -2.43 15.60
N GLN A 135 -15.38 -2.90 14.43
CA GLN A 135 -14.78 -2.57 13.13
C GLN A 135 -14.70 -1.05 12.93
N THR A 136 -15.82 -0.33 13.14
CA THR A 136 -15.88 1.13 13.02
C THR A 136 -14.89 1.81 13.97
N LYS A 137 -14.79 1.32 15.22
CA LYS A 137 -13.88 1.86 16.22
C LYS A 137 -12.40 1.72 15.83
N PHE A 138 -12.02 0.63 15.17
CA PHE A 138 -10.64 0.33 14.83
C PHE A 138 -10.23 0.75 13.41
N VAL A 139 -11.15 1.25 12.58
CA VAL A 139 -10.87 1.69 11.20
C VAL A 139 -9.76 2.77 11.14
N GLY A 140 -9.81 3.75 12.04
CA GLY A 140 -8.78 4.79 12.11
C GLY A 140 -7.41 4.22 12.49
N LEU A 141 -7.39 3.27 13.43
CA LEU A 141 -6.16 2.63 13.90
C LEU A 141 -5.49 1.82 12.78
N ARG A 142 -6.26 1.01 12.03
CA ARG A 142 -5.71 0.24 10.89
C ARG A 142 -5.08 1.17 9.86
N ASN A 143 -5.76 2.26 9.48
CA ASN A 143 -5.22 3.23 8.53
C ASN A 143 -3.95 3.90 9.05
N THR A 144 -3.88 4.21 10.35
CA THR A 144 -2.70 4.80 10.98
C THR A 144 -1.50 3.86 10.90
N PHE A 145 -1.66 2.59 11.25
CA PHE A 145 -0.55 1.63 11.21
C PHE A 145 -0.11 1.27 9.80
N TYR A 146 -1.03 1.23 8.83
CA TYR A 146 -0.68 1.13 7.42
C TYR A 146 0.19 2.31 6.97
N ARG A 147 -0.17 3.55 7.35
CA ARG A 147 0.63 4.75 7.05
C ARG A 147 1.98 4.79 7.76
N LEU A 148 2.05 4.30 9.00
CA LEU A 148 3.33 4.14 9.70
C LEU A 148 4.29 3.24 8.93
N ALA A 149 3.80 2.18 8.27
CA ALA A 149 4.61 1.35 7.39
C ALA A 149 5.17 2.16 6.20
N ILE A 150 4.37 3.04 5.59
CA ILE A 150 4.82 3.92 4.51
C ILE A 150 5.96 4.83 4.98
N ILE A 151 5.81 5.45 6.15
CA ILE A 151 6.83 6.34 6.73
C ILE A 151 8.10 5.56 7.07
N PHE A 152 7.94 4.38 7.66
CA PHE A 152 9.06 3.52 8.00
C PHE A 152 9.89 3.14 6.78
N VAL A 153 9.24 2.77 5.68
CA VAL A 153 9.94 2.39 4.45
C VAL A 153 10.57 3.60 3.77
N ASN A 154 9.79 4.65 3.46
CA ASN A 154 10.27 5.79 2.68
C ASN A 154 11.20 6.71 3.48
N GLY A 155 11.01 6.82 4.80
CA GLY A 155 11.86 7.62 5.67
C GLY A 155 13.03 6.81 6.20
N PHE A 156 12.76 5.90 7.13
CA PHE A 156 13.80 5.22 7.88
C PHE A 156 14.66 4.27 7.02
N LEU A 157 14.05 3.40 6.20
CA LEU A 157 14.82 2.41 5.44
C LEU A 157 15.64 3.05 4.31
N VAL A 158 15.13 4.07 3.63
CA VAL A 158 15.89 4.79 2.60
C VAL A 158 17.06 5.54 3.22
N MET A 159 16.84 6.20 4.37
CA MET A 159 17.93 6.84 5.12
C MET A 159 18.96 5.82 5.60
N LEU A 160 18.52 4.70 6.14
CA LEU A 160 19.40 3.62 6.59
C LEU A 160 20.23 3.05 5.43
N ALA A 161 19.65 2.91 4.24
CA ALA A 161 20.39 2.49 3.04
C ALA A 161 21.54 3.47 2.73
N GLY A 162 21.28 4.77 2.80
CA GLY A 162 22.31 5.80 2.62
C GLY A 162 23.41 5.71 3.67
N VAL A 163 23.06 5.57 4.95
CA VAL A 163 24.04 5.42 6.05
C VAL A 163 24.91 4.17 5.84
N LEU A 164 24.29 3.03 5.51
CA LEU A 164 25.03 1.80 5.27
C LEU A 164 26.00 1.92 4.07
N GLN A 165 25.62 2.64 3.02
CA GLN A 165 26.51 2.88 1.88
C GLN A 165 27.76 3.67 2.29
N VAL A 166 27.60 4.68 3.14
CA VAL A 166 28.74 5.43 3.69
C VAL A 166 29.63 4.52 4.55
N LEU A 167 29.04 3.74 5.46
CA LEU A 167 29.75 2.83 6.36
C LEU A 167 30.52 1.75 5.60
N PHE A 168 29.94 1.21 4.53
CA PHE A 168 30.53 0.13 3.73
C PHE A 168 31.23 0.63 2.46
N ARG A 169 31.74 1.85 2.45
CA ARG A 169 32.55 2.43 1.37
C ARG A 169 31.92 2.29 -0.02
N ASN A 170 30.65 2.69 -0.12
CA ASN A 170 29.84 2.66 -1.35
C ASN A 170 29.59 1.25 -1.95
N GLN A 171 29.65 0.20 -1.15
CA GLN A 171 29.19 -1.12 -1.56
C GLN A 171 27.66 -1.17 -1.61
N ILE A 172 27.07 -0.58 -2.67
CA ILE A 172 25.62 -0.36 -2.81
C ILE A 172 24.85 -1.69 -2.67
N ARG A 173 25.25 -2.74 -3.40
CA ARG A 173 24.57 -4.05 -3.36
C ARG A 173 24.58 -4.67 -1.97
N PHE A 174 25.69 -4.59 -1.27
CA PHE A 174 25.84 -5.12 0.09
C PHE A 174 24.95 -4.35 1.09
N SER A 175 24.94 -3.02 0.99
CA SER A 175 24.10 -2.17 1.85
C SER A 175 22.61 -2.50 1.67
N TRP A 176 22.15 -2.68 0.43
CA TRP A 176 20.77 -3.09 0.17
C TRP A 176 20.50 -4.53 0.63
N ALA A 177 21.44 -5.44 0.49
CA ALA A 177 21.27 -6.80 1.01
C ALA A 177 21.03 -6.80 2.53
N LEU A 178 21.76 -5.99 3.30
CA LEU A 178 21.55 -5.84 4.74
C LEU A 178 20.15 -5.30 5.07
N ILE A 179 19.64 -4.32 4.31
CA ILE A 179 18.27 -3.81 4.46
C ILE A 179 17.25 -4.94 4.27
N PHE A 180 17.38 -5.73 3.21
CA PHE A 180 16.44 -6.81 2.94
C PHE A 180 16.56 -7.98 3.92
N TYR A 181 17.74 -8.29 4.45
CA TYR A 181 17.89 -9.23 5.57
C TYR A 181 17.20 -8.71 6.84
N GLY A 182 17.34 -7.43 7.15
CA GLY A 182 16.64 -6.79 8.27
C GLY A 182 15.12 -6.88 8.11
N LEU A 183 14.60 -6.57 6.91
CA LEU A 183 13.18 -6.70 6.57
C LEU A 183 12.68 -8.15 6.66
N ALA A 184 13.46 -9.11 6.18
CA ALA A 184 13.14 -10.54 6.32
C ALA A 184 13.02 -10.93 7.80
N GLY A 185 13.94 -10.46 8.65
CA GLY A 185 13.89 -10.65 10.10
C GLY A 185 12.63 -10.05 10.73
N ILE A 186 12.23 -8.83 10.32
CA ILE A 186 11.00 -8.19 10.77
C ILE A 186 9.79 -9.05 10.39
N PHE A 187 9.70 -9.54 9.14
CA PHE A 187 8.59 -10.36 8.68
C PHE A 187 8.52 -11.71 9.38
N ILE A 188 9.65 -12.36 9.65
CA ILE A 188 9.71 -13.59 10.45
C ILE A 188 9.22 -13.29 11.88
N GLY A 189 9.65 -12.19 12.48
CA GLY A 189 9.18 -11.74 13.80
C GLY A 189 7.67 -11.49 13.83
N LEU A 190 7.12 -10.80 12.81
CA LEU A 190 5.68 -10.57 12.67
C LEU A 190 4.91 -11.87 12.46
N TRP A 191 5.42 -12.80 11.65
CA TRP A 191 4.83 -14.12 11.46
C TRP A 191 4.78 -14.92 12.76
N LEU A 192 5.88 -14.97 13.53
CA LEU A 192 5.93 -15.62 14.84
C LEU A 192 4.94 -14.97 15.82
N TYR A 193 4.91 -13.65 15.86
CA TYR A 193 3.97 -12.89 16.67
C TYR A 193 2.52 -13.22 16.32
N HIS A 194 2.15 -13.09 15.04
CA HIS A 194 0.78 -13.35 14.58
C HIS A 194 0.39 -14.81 14.72
N SER A 195 1.31 -15.75 14.52
CA SER A 195 1.04 -17.17 14.76
C SER A 195 0.60 -17.46 16.21
N ARG A 196 1.13 -16.66 17.17
CA ARG A 196 0.86 -16.80 18.60
C ARG A 196 -0.31 -15.94 19.10
N PHE A 197 -0.41 -14.68 18.60
CA PHE A 197 -1.33 -13.67 19.15
C PHE A 197 -2.59 -13.43 18.31
N MET A 198 -2.63 -13.81 17.07
CA MET A 198 -3.80 -13.67 16.22
C MET A 198 -4.91 -14.64 16.67
N PRO A 199 -6.17 -14.21 16.85
CA PRO A 199 -7.28 -15.05 17.27
C PRO A 199 -7.54 -16.21 16.31
N ARG A 200 -8.39 -17.16 16.74
CA ARG A 200 -8.86 -18.29 15.91
C ARG A 200 -10.39 -18.28 15.96
N PRO A 201 -11.04 -17.43 15.15
CA PRO A 201 -12.49 -17.36 15.12
C PRO A 201 -13.07 -18.69 14.63
N LYS A 202 -14.21 -19.09 15.19
CA LYS A 202 -14.91 -20.31 14.78
C LYS A 202 -15.53 -20.17 13.38
N ASP A 203 -15.80 -18.93 12.99
CA ASP A 203 -16.44 -18.58 11.73
C ASP A 203 -15.42 -18.46 10.58
N ASP A 204 -14.11 -18.51 10.87
CA ASP A 204 -13.05 -18.58 9.86
C ASP A 204 -12.86 -20.04 9.39
N VAL A 205 -13.81 -20.49 8.60
CA VAL A 205 -13.84 -21.85 8.04
C VAL A 205 -13.61 -21.83 6.54
N GLN A 206 -13.04 -22.91 6.04
CA GLN A 206 -12.93 -23.13 4.60
C GLN A 206 -14.34 -23.33 4.03
N THR A 207 -14.61 -22.71 2.87
CA THR A 207 -15.90 -22.89 2.20
C THR A 207 -15.97 -24.25 1.49
N ASP A 208 -17.09 -24.98 1.66
CA ASP A 208 -17.34 -26.27 1.00
C ASP A 208 -17.78 -26.14 -0.49
N ARG A 209 -17.63 -24.96 -1.08
CA ARG A 209 -17.99 -24.67 -2.46
C ARG A 209 -16.97 -25.23 -3.45
N THR A 210 -17.42 -25.64 -4.62
CA THR A 210 -16.54 -26.08 -5.69
C THR A 210 -15.96 -24.87 -6.47
N VAL A 211 -14.81 -25.09 -7.11
CA VAL A 211 -14.20 -24.07 -8.01
C VAL A 211 -15.17 -23.61 -9.10
N GLY A 212 -15.98 -24.55 -9.63
CA GLY A 212 -16.98 -24.24 -10.66
C GLY A 212 -18.10 -23.33 -10.16
N GLU A 213 -18.58 -23.54 -8.94
CA GLU A 213 -19.61 -22.69 -8.31
C GLU A 213 -19.07 -21.28 -8.07
N VAL A 214 -17.84 -21.14 -7.58
CA VAL A 214 -17.24 -19.82 -7.36
C VAL A 214 -16.95 -19.09 -8.67
N ALA A 215 -16.47 -19.78 -9.70
CA ALA A 215 -16.29 -19.19 -11.02
C ALA A 215 -17.62 -18.74 -11.65
N HIS A 216 -18.69 -19.52 -11.46
CA HIS A 216 -20.04 -19.16 -11.90
C HIS A 216 -20.59 -17.95 -11.13
N GLU A 217 -20.38 -17.91 -9.81
CA GLU A 217 -20.77 -16.78 -8.96
C GLU A 217 -20.01 -15.50 -9.34
N LEU A 218 -18.71 -15.59 -9.58
CA LEU A 218 -17.89 -14.48 -10.08
C LEU A 218 -18.41 -13.95 -11.42
N LYS A 219 -18.70 -14.86 -12.37
CA LYS A 219 -19.32 -14.50 -13.66
C LYS A 219 -20.67 -13.81 -13.47
N ASN A 220 -21.50 -14.33 -12.56
CA ASN A 220 -22.80 -13.74 -12.26
C ASN A 220 -22.68 -12.37 -11.58
N MET A 221 -21.70 -12.18 -10.70
CA MET A 221 -21.38 -10.88 -10.08
C MET A 221 -21.07 -9.83 -11.14
N PHE A 222 -20.14 -10.14 -12.07
CA PHE A 222 -19.83 -9.24 -13.19
C PHE A 222 -21.05 -8.98 -14.06
N ARG A 223 -21.77 -10.03 -14.45
CA ARG A 223 -23.00 -9.90 -15.25
C ARG A 223 -24.04 -9.03 -14.56
N THR A 224 -24.31 -9.28 -13.28
CA THR A 224 -25.30 -8.53 -12.48
C THR A 224 -24.94 -7.07 -12.36
N PHE A 225 -23.65 -6.76 -12.19
CA PHE A 225 -23.16 -5.39 -12.14
C PHE A 225 -23.52 -4.61 -13.41
N PHE A 226 -23.29 -5.20 -14.60
CA PHE A 226 -23.61 -4.55 -15.87
C PHE A 226 -25.12 -4.53 -16.19
N VAL A 227 -25.86 -5.56 -15.78
CA VAL A 227 -27.30 -5.68 -16.06
C VAL A 227 -28.15 -4.85 -15.10
N LYS A 228 -27.77 -4.80 -13.81
CA LYS A 228 -28.56 -4.14 -12.76
C LYS A 228 -28.66 -2.62 -12.94
N PHE A 229 -27.59 -1.99 -13.38
CA PHE A 229 -27.52 -0.54 -13.57
C PHE A 229 -27.72 -0.09 -15.01
N GLY A 230 -27.84 -1.02 -15.96
CA GLY A 230 -27.81 -0.70 -17.38
C GLY A 230 -26.42 -0.29 -17.87
N LEU A 231 -26.19 -0.42 -19.17
CA LEU A 231 -24.85 -0.15 -19.76
C LEU A 231 -24.45 1.33 -19.60
N GLY A 232 -25.40 2.26 -19.78
CA GLY A 232 -25.14 3.70 -19.71
C GLY A 232 -24.73 4.16 -18.31
N GLU A 233 -25.47 3.74 -17.27
CA GLU A 233 -25.12 4.09 -15.88
C GLU A 233 -23.82 3.43 -15.44
N THR A 234 -23.60 2.19 -15.81
CA THR A 234 -22.35 1.47 -15.51
C THR A 234 -21.15 2.17 -16.14
N VAL A 235 -21.22 2.56 -17.42
CA VAL A 235 -20.15 3.29 -18.11
C VAL A 235 -19.93 4.65 -17.45
N CYS A 236 -21.00 5.37 -17.08
CA CYS A 236 -20.88 6.65 -16.40
C CYS A 236 -20.17 6.52 -15.05
N VAL A 237 -20.51 5.52 -14.23
CA VAL A 237 -19.84 5.25 -12.94
C VAL A 237 -18.37 4.86 -13.15
N MET A 238 -18.08 3.98 -14.12
CA MET A 238 -16.71 3.59 -14.42
C MET A 238 -15.85 4.76 -14.91
N LEU A 239 -16.38 5.58 -15.81
CA LEU A 239 -15.72 6.79 -16.29
C LEU A 239 -15.50 7.80 -15.14
N PHE A 240 -16.49 7.98 -14.28
CA PHE A 240 -16.33 8.83 -13.10
C PHE A 240 -15.19 8.33 -12.18
N LEU A 241 -15.17 7.06 -11.83
CA LEU A 241 -14.14 6.47 -10.98
C LEU A 241 -12.73 6.57 -11.61
N LEU A 242 -12.64 6.39 -12.92
CA LEU A 242 -11.39 6.48 -13.66
C LEU A 242 -10.91 7.93 -13.75
N LEU A 243 -11.79 8.84 -14.19
CA LEU A 243 -11.43 10.24 -14.39
C LEU A 243 -11.21 10.98 -13.07
N TYR A 244 -11.91 10.60 -12.00
CA TYR A 244 -11.75 11.17 -10.67
C TYR A 244 -10.34 10.95 -10.09
N ARG A 245 -9.76 9.76 -10.29
CA ARG A 245 -8.43 9.42 -9.75
C ARG A 245 -7.28 9.66 -10.73
N PHE A 246 -7.57 9.78 -12.02
CA PHE A 246 -6.56 9.91 -13.06
C PHE A 246 -5.71 11.18 -12.93
N PRO A 247 -6.26 12.39 -12.71
CA PRO A 247 -5.47 13.60 -12.52
C PRO A 247 -4.54 13.53 -11.31
N GLU A 248 -5.03 13.01 -10.19
CA GLU A 248 -4.23 12.83 -8.97
C GLU A 248 -3.07 11.85 -9.20
N ALA A 249 -3.30 10.75 -9.92
CA ALA A 249 -2.24 9.79 -10.22
C ALA A 249 -1.14 10.40 -11.11
N LEU A 250 -1.52 11.18 -12.12
CA LEU A 250 -0.58 11.92 -12.97
C LEU A 250 0.20 12.96 -12.15
N LEU A 251 -0.50 13.74 -11.33
CA LEU A 251 0.10 14.78 -10.52
C LEU A 251 1.11 14.19 -9.54
N ASN A 252 0.77 13.13 -8.81
CA ASN A 252 1.67 12.45 -7.89
C ASN A 252 2.97 11.98 -8.55
N THR A 253 2.90 11.55 -9.81
CA THR A 253 4.08 11.15 -10.58
C THR A 253 4.97 12.34 -10.93
N MET A 254 4.37 13.48 -11.32
CA MET A 254 5.08 14.66 -11.80
C MET A 254 5.54 15.62 -10.70
N THR A 255 4.80 15.68 -9.59
CA THR A 255 5.05 16.63 -8.48
C THR A 255 6.46 16.55 -7.95
N LYS A 256 6.96 15.36 -7.68
CA LYS A 256 8.31 15.16 -7.13
C LYS A 256 9.38 15.72 -8.07
N THR A 257 9.26 15.43 -9.35
CA THR A 257 10.18 15.92 -10.38
C THR A 257 10.11 17.44 -10.51
N PHE A 258 8.90 18.00 -10.53
CA PHE A 258 8.66 19.44 -10.65
C PHE A 258 9.23 20.22 -9.45
N ILE A 259 9.01 19.75 -8.23
CA ILE A 259 9.45 20.43 -7.02
C ILE A 259 10.98 20.42 -6.90
N LEU A 260 11.64 19.32 -7.22
CA LEU A 260 13.09 19.15 -7.05
C LEU A 260 13.91 19.68 -8.25
N ARG A 261 13.30 19.84 -9.43
CA ARG A 261 13.99 20.31 -10.62
C ARG A 261 14.40 21.78 -10.46
N PRO A 262 15.63 22.18 -10.88
CA PRO A 262 16.08 23.57 -10.83
C PRO A 262 15.14 24.54 -11.56
N ASN A 263 15.03 25.78 -11.08
CA ASN A 263 14.21 26.83 -11.72
C ASN A 263 14.62 27.09 -13.17
N SER A 264 15.91 26.98 -13.49
CA SER A 264 16.43 27.10 -14.86
C SER A 264 15.86 26.06 -15.83
N GLN A 265 15.29 24.98 -15.33
CA GLN A 265 14.69 23.90 -16.10
C GLN A 265 13.15 23.83 -15.91
N GLY A 266 12.55 24.90 -15.38
CA GLY A 266 11.12 25.00 -15.17
C GLY A 266 10.58 24.27 -13.95
N GLY A 267 11.41 23.99 -12.95
CA GLY A 267 11.01 23.44 -11.66
C GLY A 267 11.06 24.47 -10.54
N LEU A 268 10.71 24.08 -9.30
CA LEU A 268 10.75 24.97 -8.13
C LEU A 268 12.12 25.06 -7.47
N GLY A 269 13.03 24.12 -7.72
CA GLY A 269 14.40 24.14 -7.21
C GLY A 269 14.50 23.90 -5.69
N LEU A 270 13.50 23.27 -5.05
CA LEU A 270 13.58 22.95 -3.64
C LEU A 270 14.65 21.88 -3.38
N SER A 271 15.32 22.01 -2.24
CA SER A 271 16.24 20.99 -1.77
C SER A 271 15.46 19.71 -1.36
N PRO A 272 16.12 18.53 -1.37
CA PRO A 272 15.51 17.31 -0.88
C PRO A 272 15.02 17.40 0.58
N GLN A 273 15.68 18.21 1.42
CA GLN A 273 15.30 18.45 2.81
C GLN A 273 13.99 19.25 2.90
N GLU A 274 13.85 20.30 2.12
CA GLU A 274 12.62 21.13 2.05
C GLU A 274 11.46 20.32 1.51
N TYR A 275 11.66 19.53 0.45
CA TYR A 275 10.66 18.60 -0.06
C TYR A 275 10.27 17.57 1.00
N GLY A 276 11.26 16.99 1.69
CA GLY A 276 11.02 16.01 2.76
C GLY A 276 10.21 16.60 3.91
N PHE A 277 10.48 17.84 4.30
CA PHE A 277 9.70 18.55 5.32
C PHE A 277 8.27 18.84 4.87
N ALA A 278 8.09 19.41 3.67
CA ALA A 278 6.78 19.75 3.14
C ALA A 278 5.90 18.49 2.94
N ASN A 279 6.39 17.50 2.24
CA ASN A 279 5.62 16.29 1.92
C ASN A 279 5.59 15.28 3.08
N GLY A 280 6.71 15.09 3.77
CA GLY A 280 6.82 14.09 4.85
C GLY A 280 6.22 14.56 6.17
N THR A 281 6.40 15.82 6.56
CA THR A 281 5.92 16.32 7.86
C THR A 281 4.58 17.03 7.73
N VAL A 282 4.52 18.08 6.92
CA VAL A 282 3.30 18.89 6.76
C VAL A 282 2.21 18.10 6.04
N GLY A 283 2.55 17.44 4.94
CA GLY A 283 1.64 16.60 4.18
C GLY A 283 1.07 15.44 5.00
N LEU A 284 1.92 14.80 5.84
CA LEU A 284 1.47 13.72 6.73
C LEU A 284 0.48 14.22 7.78
N ILE A 285 0.77 15.36 8.43
CA ILE A 285 -0.15 15.97 9.41
C ILE A 285 -1.47 16.31 8.74
N GLY A 286 -1.43 16.95 7.56
CA GLY A 286 -2.61 17.27 6.77
C GLY A 286 -3.44 16.04 6.41
N LEU A 287 -2.77 14.97 5.99
CA LEU A 287 -3.41 13.69 5.63
C LEU A 287 -4.10 13.02 6.83
N LEU A 288 -3.45 13.02 8.00
CA LEU A 288 -4.04 12.46 9.23
C LEU A 288 -5.24 13.29 9.70
N LEU A 289 -5.09 14.60 9.79
CA LEU A 289 -6.19 15.50 10.18
C LEU A 289 -7.34 15.43 9.19
N GLY A 290 -7.07 15.49 7.89
CA GLY A 290 -8.09 15.37 6.84
C GLY A 290 -8.83 14.05 6.89
N GLY A 291 -8.14 12.94 7.12
CA GLY A 291 -8.75 11.62 7.27
C GLY A 291 -9.66 11.51 8.49
N ILE A 292 -9.25 12.05 9.64
CA ILE A 292 -10.04 12.06 10.87
C ILE A 292 -11.27 12.97 10.71
N LEU A 293 -11.07 14.20 10.27
CA LEU A 293 -12.16 15.17 10.08
C LEU A 293 -13.16 14.68 9.04
N GLY A 294 -12.68 14.21 7.89
CA GLY A 294 -13.53 13.65 6.83
C GLY A 294 -14.33 12.44 7.33
N GLY A 295 -13.70 11.54 8.07
CA GLY A 295 -14.39 10.40 8.70
C GLY A 295 -15.50 10.82 9.67
N ILE A 296 -15.24 11.80 10.55
CA ILE A 296 -16.23 12.33 11.48
C ILE A 296 -17.41 12.99 10.73
N LEU A 297 -17.13 13.81 9.73
CA LEU A 297 -18.15 14.54 8.97
C LEU A 297 -19.03 13.57 8.17
N VAL A 298 -18.45 12.58 7.51
CA VAL A 298 -19.19 11.56 6.76
C VAL A 298 -20.02 10.67 7.69
N SER A 299 -19.47 10.27 8.84
CA SER A 299 -20.20 9.46 9.82
C SER A 299 -21.40 10.18 10.43
N ARG A 300 -21.28 11.50 10.61
CA ARG A 300 -22.35 12.34 11.18
C ARG A 300 -23.45 12.66 10.19
N ASP A 301 -23.09 13.07 8.98
CA ASP A 301 -24.03 13.69 8.02
C ASP A 301 -24.33 12.77 6.80
N GLY A 302 -23.61 11.66 6.66
CA GLY A 302 -23.74 10.70 5.56
C GLY A 302 -22.92 11.06 4.32
N MET A 303 -22.51 10.03 3.57
CA MET A 303 -21.68 10.15 2.37
C MET A 303 -22.32 11.01 1.27
N LYS A 304 -23.65 10.92 1.09
CA LYS A 304 -24.37 11.63 0.02
C LYS A 304 -24.20 13.16 0.11
N LYS A 305 -24.17 13.71 1.33
CA LYS A 305 -24.00 15.15 1.57
C LYS A 305 -22.55 15.57 1.36
N TRP A 306 -21.59 14.74 1.75
CA TRP A 306 -20.16 15.07 1.73
C TRP A 306 -19.42 14.64 0.48
N LEU A 307 -20.07 13.94 -0.46
CA LEU A 307 -19.43 13.46 -1.69
C LEU A 307 -18.76 14.60 -2.46
N TRP A 308 -19.52 15.64 -2.83
CA TRP A 308 -18.99 16.75 -3.61
C TRP A 308 -17.99 17.61 -2.85
N PRO A 309 -18.21 18.01 -1.57
CA PRO A 309 -17.19 18.68 -0.78
C PRO A 309 -15.87 17.91 -0.69
N LEU A 310 -15.91 16.58 -0.54
CA LEU A 310 -14.71 15.75 -0.49
C LEU A 310 -14.00 15.68 -1.86
N VAL A 311 -14.76 15.58 -2.96
CA VAL A 311 -14.19 15.64 -4.33
C VAL A 311 -13.50 16.99 -4.52
N CYS A 312 -14.15 18.10 -4.17
CA CYS A 312 -13.54 19.42 -4.25
C CYS A 312 -12.28 19.55 -3.36
N ALA A 313 -12.33 19.00 -2.15
CA ALA A 313 -11.19 19.06 -1.22
C ALA A 313 -9.94 18.29 -1.74
N ILE A 314 -10.14 17.30 -2.61
CA ILE A 314 -9.03 16.59 -3.27
C ILE A 314 -8.55 17.34 -4.51
N THR A 315 -9.47 17.85 -5.35
CA THR A 315 -9.12 18.40 -6.67
C THR A 315 -8.73 19.87 -6.65
N LEU A 316 -9.29 20.69 -5.74
CA LEU A 316 -8.96 22.11 -5.67
C LEU A 316 -7.49 22.40 -5.30
N PRO A 317 -6.86 21.67 -4.36
CA PRO A 317 -5.43 21.87 -4.08
C PRO A 317 -4.53 21.64 -5.29
N ASP A 318 -4.93 20.80 -6.24
CA ASP A 318 -4.15 20.53 -7.45
C ASP A 318 -3.99 21.79 -8.33
N VAL A 319 -4.92 22.75 -8.24
CA VAL A 319 -4.85 24.04 -8.95
C VAL A 319 -3.64 24.87 -8.47
N VAL A 320 -3.18 24.67 -7.24
CA VAL A 320 -1.99 25.36 -6.72
C VAL A 320 -0.75 25.04 -7.57
N TYR A 321 -0.63 23.83 -8.11
CA TYR A 321 0.48 23.48 -8.99
C TYR A 321 0.47 24.27 -10.30
N ILE A 322 -0.70 24.66 -10.80
CA ILE A 322 -0.81 25.55 -11.95
C ILE A 322 -0.21 26.93 -11.61
N TYR A 323 -0.60 27.49 -10.45
CA TYR A 323 -0.02 28.74 -9.97
C TYR A 323 1.50 28.64 -9.79
N LEU A 324 1.98 27.57 -9.16
CA LEU A 324 3.42 27.34 -8.92
C LEU A 324 4.20 27.18 -10.23
N SER A 325 3.62 26.60 -11.27
CA SER A 325 4.27 26.41 -12.58
C SER A 325 4.48 27.75 -13.31
N TYR A 326 3.64 28.74 -13.07
CA TYR A 326 3.79 30.08 -13.63
C TYR A 326 4.67 30.99 -12.77
N SER A 327 4.51 30.93 -11.45
CA SER A 327 5.22 31.81 -10.52
C SER A 327 6.65 31.35 -10.20
N LEU A 328 6.94 30.04 -10.34
CA LEU A 328 8.18 29.38 -9.91
C LEU A 328 8.62 29.80 -8.49
N ASN A 329 7.65 30.03 -7.62
CA ASN A 329 7.88 30.48 -6.25
C ASN A 329 8.29 29.31 -5.37
N SER A 330 9.53 29.33 -4.89
CA SER A 330 10.10 28.30 -4.01
C SER A 330 9.90 28.57 -2.53
N ASN A 331 9.03 29.50 -2.14
CA ASN A 331 8.73 29.78 -0.75
C ASN A 331 7.95 28.58 -0.13
N LEU A 332 8.51 27.96 0.90
CA LEU A 332 7.91 26.81 1.60
C LEU A 332 6.50 27.06 2.18
N ILE A 333 6.12 28.33 2.40
CA ILE A 333 4.76 28.67 2.88
C ILE A 333 3.75 28.55 1.73
N VAL A 334 4.20 28.67 0.48
CA VAL A 334 3.33 28.61 -0.71
C VAL A 334 3.29 27.20 -1.31
N VAL A 335 4.38 26.45 -1.16
CA VAL A 335 4.53 25.05 -1.62
C VAL A 335 3.95 24.08 -0.59
#